data_b0a97c05ad992eeb6eac74507db5a584
#
_entry.id   b0a97c05ad992eeb6eac74507db5a584
#
_cell.length_a   1.000
_cell.length_b   1.000
_cell.length_c   1.000
_cell.angle_alpha   90.00
_cell.angle_beta   90.00
_cell.angle_gamma   90.00
#
_symmetry.space_group_name_H-M   'P 1'
#
loop_
_entity.id
_entity.type
_entity.pdbx_description
1 polymer ?
#
loop_
_entity_poly.entity_id
_entity_poly.type
_entity_poly.pdbx_seq_one_letter_code
_entity_poly.pdbx_strand_id
1 'polypeptide(L)'
;MATKISKALLLAMLMLGTSLVMFAPPADAQAAVAYSISFTNGQVQLDVRPGASGIGCTEMVISNEGQATIDVDISLSGGGVTISPGAVSVTLAPGGSITVPVCALALTRSSYKTVQVNALASGRETNTQLNQVNKNAGFAVIVQQYARLSVQASQPFQKIGPGKEFVLNFIAVNNGNYQDTIAVEVMNAKDLEDAGFTVALAAAQYQIDASGEQPVQLTVATPRGTVVGW
;
A
#
# COMPACT_ATOMS: atom_id res chain seq x y z
N MET A 1 -34.18 -73.68 -37.93
CA MET A 1 -32.89 -72.94 -37.70
C MET A 1 -33.07 -71.47 -37.52
N ALA A 2 -34.17 -70.84 -37.88
CA ALA A 2 -34.38 -69.36 -37.80
C ALA A 2 -34.61 -68.84 -36.37
N THR A 3 -35.10 -69.63 -35.43
CA THR A 3 -35.44 -69.16 -34.04
C THR A 3 -34.27 -68.96 -33.08
N LYS A 4 -33.10 -69.56 -33.37
CA LYS A 4 -31.91 -69.48 -32.50
C LYS A 4 -31.12 -68.14 -32.77
N ILE A 5 -31.20 -67.61 -33.99
CA ILE A 5 -30.46 -66.39 -34.35
C ILE A 5 -31.17 -65.14 -33.75
N SER A 6 -32.48 -65.17 -33.64
CA SER A 6 -33.24 -64.04 -33.08
C SER A 6 -32.99 -63.83 -31.58
N LYS A 7 -32.79 -64.90 -30.79
CA LYS A 7 -32.52 -64.82 -29.35
C LYS A 7 -31.08 -64.29 -29.07
N ALA A 8 -30.11 -64.63 -29.88
CA ALA A 8 -28.77 -64.17 -29.76
C ALA A 8 -28.67 -62.69 -30.15
N LEU A 9 -29.43 -62.24 -31.18
CA LEU A 9 -29.47 -60.87 -31.60
C LEU A 9 -30.19 -59.99 -30.55
N LEU A 10 -31.23 -60.46 -29.90
CA LEU A 10 -31.95 -59.77 -28.85
C LEU A 10 -31.09 -59.61 -27.59
N LEU A 11 -30.29 -60.61 -27.23
CA LEU A 11 -29.35 -60.56 -26.09
C LEU A 11 -28.20 -59.58 -26.37
N ALA A 12 -27.69 -59.56 -27.61
CA ALA A 12 -26.64 -58.64 -28.02
C ALA A 12 -27.14 -57.15 -28.00
N MET A 13 -28.36 -56.89 -28.45
CA MET A 13 -28.99 -55.58 -28.34
C MET A 13 -29.24 -55.16 -26.89
N LEU A 14 -29.62 -56.09 -26.01
CA LEU A 14 -29.82 -55.79 -24.59
C LEU A 14 -28.48 -55.46 -23.87
N MET A 15 -27.40 -56.14 -24.24
CA MET A 15 -26.06 -55.87 -23.71
C MET A 15 -25.46 -54.56 -24.26
N LEU A 16 -25.75 -54.15 -25.51
CA LEU A 16 -25.33 -52.87 -26.05
C LEU A 16 -26.13 -51.71 -25.44
N GLY A 17 -27.41 -51.91 -25.12
CA GLY A 17 -28.24 -50.87 -24.48
C GLY A 17 -27.78 -50.56 -23.04
N THR A 18 -27.28 -51.52 -22.31
CA THR A 18 -26.79 -51.31 -20.91
C THR A 18 -25.39 -50.69 -20.86
N SER A 19 -24.56 -50.86 -21.90
CA SER A 19 -23.25 -50.21 -21.96
C SER A 19 -23.27 -48.74 -22.36
N LEU A 20 -24.35 -48.25 -22.99
CA LEU A 20 -24.52 -46.86 -23.36
C LEU A 20 -24.94 -45.95 -22.17
N VAL A 21 -25.47 -46.53 -21.09
CA VAL A 21 -25.87 -45.78 -19.88
C VAL A 21 -24.64 -45.48 -18.96
N MET A 22 -23.53 -46.23 -19.13
CA MET A 22 -22.33 -46.06 -18.28
C MET A 22 -21.35 -45.01 -18.73
N PHE A 23 -21.59 -44.29 -19.85
CA PHE A 23 -20.72 -43.22 -20.37
C PHE A 23 -21.35 -41.85 -20.36
N ALA A 24 -22.40 -41.63 -19.58
CA ALA A 24 -22.70 -40.25 -19.21
C ALA A 24 -21.55 -39.77 -18.34
N PRO A 25 -20.75 -38.75 -18.75
CA PRO A 25 -19.77 -38.18 -17.84
C PRO A 25 -20.55 -37.78 -16.58
N PRO A 26 -20.00 -38.00 -15.38
CA PRO A 26 -20.63 -37.50 -14.18
C PRO A 26 -20.87 -35.99 -14.44
N ALA A 27 -22.12 -35.58 -14.35
CA ALA A 27 -22.42 -34.13 -14.33
C ALA A 27 -21.51 -33.60 -13.23
N ASP A 28 -20.58 -32.69 -13.59
CA ASP A 28 -19.70 -32.04 -12.62
C ASP A 28 -20.61 -31.54 -11.51
N ALA A 29 -20.62 -32.26 -10.38
CA ALA A 29 -21.38 -31.84 -9.23
C ALA A 29 -20.73 -30.54 -8.73
N GLN A 30 -21.24 -29.43 -9.21
CA GLN A 30 -20.77 -28.12 -8.80
C GLN A 30 -20.88 -28.06 -7.27
N ALA A 31 -19.80 -27.69 -6.60
CA ALA A 31 -19.78 -27.67 -5.15
C ALA A 31 -20.94 -26.83 -4.61
N ALA A 32 -21.64 -27.32 -3.59
CA ALA A 32 -22.78 -26.62 -3.00
C ALA A 32 -22.37 -25.20 -2.54
N VAL A 33 -21.17 -25.08 -1.95
CA VAL A 33 -20.53 -23.83 -1.57
C VAL A 33 -19.33 -23.57 -2.46
N ALA A 34 -19.46 -22.63 -3.38
CA ALA A 34 -18.37 -22.10 -4.21
C ALA A 34 -18.54 -20.59 -4.32
N TYR A 35 -17.52 -19.84 -3.99
CA TYR A 35 -17.54 -18.38 -4.12
C TYR A 35 -16.15 -17.84 -4.42
N SER A 36 -16.11 -16.64 -4.97
CA SER A 36 -14.87 -15.88 -5.16
C SER A 36 -14.92 -14.56 -4.40
N ILE A 37 -13.74 -14.08 -4.05
CA ILE A 37 -13.51 -12.76 -3.47
C ILE A 37 -12.32 -12.13 -4.17
N SER A 38 -12.46 -10.89 -4.60
CA SER A 38 -11.42 -10.14 -5.30
C SER A 38 -11.52 -8.65 -4.99
N PHE A 39 -10.43 -7.91 -5.25
CA PHE A 39 -10.40 -6.46 -5.19
C PHE A 39 -10.23 -5.88 -6.59
N THR A 40 -11.00 -4.84 -6.92
CA THR A 40 -10.94 -4.17 -8.23
C THR A 40 -9.56 -3.56 -8.47
N ASN A 41 -8.97 -2.96 -7.43
CA ASN A 41 -7.62 -2.44 -7.47
C ASN A 41 -6.72 -3.25 -6.54
N GLY A 42 -5.65 -3.83 -7.09
CA GLY A 42 -4.64 -4.55 -6.30
C GLY A 42 -3.76 -3.63 -5.46
N GLN A 43 -3.90 -2.30 -5.61
CA GLN A 43 -3.11 -1.32 -4.89
C GLN A 43 -3.90 -0.02 -4.67
N VAL A 44 -3.72 0.56 -3.47
CA VAL A 44 -4.30 1.85 -3.05
C VAL A 44 -3.18 2.75 -2.51
N GLN A 45 -3.19 4.03 -2.89
CA GLN A 45 -2.22 5.02 -2.44
C GLN A 45 -2.87 5.98 -1.44
N LEU A 46 -2.15 6.30 -0.34
CA LEU A 46 -2.58 7.21 0.69
C LEU A 46 -1.66 8.44 0.72
N ASP A 47 -2.22 9.61 0.44
CA ASP A 47 -1.53 10.88 0.62
C ASP A 47 -1.68 11.34 2.08
N VAL A 48 -0.57 11.35 2.82
CA VAL A 48 -0.52 11.68 4.25
C VAL A 48 0.13 13.04 4.53
N ARG A 49 0.30 13.86 3.49
CA ARG A 49 0.79 15.24 3.67
C ARG A 49 -0.15 16.02 4.57
N PRO A 50 0.36 17.03 5.32
CA PRO A 50 -0.51 17.92 6.08
C PRO A 50 -1.58 18.56 5.20
N GLY A 51 -2.85 18.35 5.56
CA GLY A 51 -4.02 18.82 4.80
C GLY A 51 -4.62 17.81 3.82
N ALA A 52 -3.96 16.68 3.55
CA ALA A 52 -4.54 15.57 2.78
C ALA A 52 -5.45 14.70 3.65
N SER A 53 -6.38 13.96 3.01
CA SER A 53 -7.35 13.11 3.72
C SER A 53 -6.73 11.89 4.38
N GLY A 54 -5.61 11.38 3.85
CA GLY A 54 -5.01 10.13 4.27
C GLY A 54 -5.84 8.89 3.93
N ILE A 55 -6.86 9.01 3.05
CA ILE A 55 -7.83 7.96 2.72
C ILE A 55 -7.62 7.52 1.27
N GLY A 56 -7.71 6.23 1.03
CA GLY A 56 -7.80 5.63 -0.29
C GLY A 56 -8.70 4.41 -0.26
N CYS A 57 -9.49 4.21 -1.32
CA CYS A 57 -10.49 3.16 -1.36
C CYS A 57 -10.33 2.26 -2.58
N THR A 58 -10.76 1.02 -2.45
CA THR A 58 -10.95 0.03 -3.51
C THR A 58 -12.31 -0.65 -3.32
N GLU A 59 -12.73 -1.43 -4.28
CA GLU A 59 -13.95 -2.21 -4.20
C GLU A 59 -13.62 -3.68 -4.02
N MET A 60 -14.29 -4.33 -3.07
CA MET A 60 -14.25 -5.76 -2.86
C MET A 60 -15.47 -6.38 -3.53
N VAL A 61 -15.26 -7.31 -4.45
CA VAL A 61 -16.30 -8.04 -5.16
C VAL A 61 -16.38 -9.44 -4.58
N ILE A 62 -17.59 -9.87 -4.20
CA ILE A 62 -17.88 -11.20 -3.68
C ILE A 62 -18.94 -11.81 -4.59
N SER A 63 -18.67 -12.99 -5.15
CA SER A 63 -19.57 -13.67 -6.08
C SER A 63 -19.80 -15.11 -5.64
N ASN A 64 -21.08 -15.53 -5.59
CA ASN A 64 -21.47 -16.91 -5.34
C ASN A 64 -21.48 -17.68 -6.66
N GLU A 65 -20.53 -18.59 -6.81
CA GLU A 65 -20.38 -19.47 -7.98
C GLU A 65 -21.00 -20.85 -7.76
N GLY A 66 -21.55 -21.10 -6.55
CA GLY A 66 -22.19 -22.34 -6.15
C GLY A 66 -23.67 -22.42 -6.50
N GLN A 67 -24.27 -23.55 -6.11
CA GLN A 67 -25.69 -23.86 -6.35
C GLN A 67 -26.57 -23.57 -5.13
N ALA A 68 -25.99 -23.30 -3.97
CA ALA A 68 -26.70 -23.02 -2.73
C ALA A 68 -26.64 -21.51 -2.38
N THR A 69 -27.63 -21.01 -1.64
CA THR A 69 -27.51 -19.72 -0.97
C THR A 69 -26.47 -19.82 0.14
N ILE A 70 -25.56 -18.88 0.18
CA ILE A 70 -24.43 -18.88 1.11
C ILE A 70 -24.39 -17.62 1.96
N ASP A 71 -23.98 -17.75 3.21
CA ASP A 71 -23.55 -16.65 4.08
C ASP A 71 -22.02 -16.56 4.02
N VAL A 72 -21.49 -15.38 3.78
CA VAL A 72 -20.05 -15.13 3.73
C VAL A 72 -19.71 -14.07 4.76
N ASP A 73 -18.90 -14.47 5.74
CA ASP A 73 -18.32 -13.59 6.76
C ASP A 73 -16.87 -13.27 6.36
N ILE A 74 -16.53 -11.98 6.33
CA ILE A 74 -15.22 -11.51 5.90
C ILE A 74 -14.65 -10.61 6.99
N SER A 75 -13.40 -10.85 7.36
CA SER A 75 -12.61 -9.97 8.21
C SER A 75 -11.46 -9.36 7.42
N LEU A 76 -11.26 -8.04 7.54
CA LEU A 76 -10.20 -7.31 6.89
C LEU A 76 -9.17 -6.83 7.93
N SER A 77 -7.90 -7.03 7.63
CA SER A 77 -6.81 -6.60 8.49
C SER A 77 -5.63 -6.06 7.68
N GLY A 78 -4.99 -5.00 8.18
CA GLY A 78 -3.78 -4.42 7.60
C GLY A 78 -2.94 -3.78 8.69
N GLY A 79 -1.68 -4.20 8.83
CA GLY A 79 -0.78 -3.70 9.87
C GLY A 79 -0.42 -2.23 9.69
N GLY A 80 -0.83 -1.37 10.64
CA GLY A 80 -0.45 0.04 10.68
C GLY A 80 -1.22 0.97 9.74
N VAL A 81 -2.38 0.53 9.24
CA VAL A 81 -3.43 1.34 8.64
C VAL A 81 -4.79 0.91 9.18
N THR A 82 -5.74 1.82 9.25
CA THR A 82 -7.11 1.50 9.65
C THR A 82 -7.92 1.11 8.43
N ILE A 83 -8.62 -0.02 8.48
CA ILE A 83 -9.47 -0.49 7.38
C ILE A 83 -10.94 -0.29 7.76
N SER A 84 -11.73 0.21 6.82
CA SER A 84 -13.18 0.42 6.99
C SER A 84 -13.93 -0.05 5.73
N PRO A 85 -14.93 -0.96 5.86
CA PRO A 85 -15.28 -1.69 7.07
C PRO A 85 -14.19 -2.71 7.47
N GLY A 86 -14.04 -2.98 8.77
CA GLY A 86 -13.13 -4.02 9.28
C GLY A 86 -13.70 -5.43 9.17
N ALA A 87 -15.03 -5.55 9.03
CA ALA A 87 -15.74 -6.81 8.81
C ALA A 87 -16.97 -6.59 7.94
N VAL A 88 -17.34 -7.61 7.17
CA VAL A 88 -18.50 -7.63 6.27
C VAL A 88 -19.17 -8.98 6.36
N SER A 89 -20.50 -9.01 6.48
CA SER A 89 -21.29 -10.25 6.40
C SER A 89 -22.36 -10.06 5.32
N VAL A 90 -22.45 -11.01 4.40
CA VAL A 90 -23.39 -10.95 3.27
C VAL A 90 -24.01 -12.32 3.02
N THR A 91 -25.28 -12.34 2.58
CA THR A 91 -25.97 -13.53 2.08
C THR A 91 -26.13 -13.42 0.57
N LEU A 92 -25.67 -14.42 -0.17
CA LEU A 92 -25.71 -14.43 -1.64
C LEU A 92 -26.46 -15.65 -2.15
N ALA A 93 -27.48 -15.39 -2.97
CA ALA A 93 -28.15 -16.44 -3.75
C ALA A 93 -27.20 -17.02 -4.82
N PRO A 94 -27.48 -18.22 -5.37
CA PRO A 94 -26.71 -18.78 -6.47
C PRO A 94 -26.56 -17.80 -7.65
N GLY A 95 -25.33 -17.59 -8.13
CA GLY A 95 -25.00 -16.62 -9.16
C GLY A 95 -25.05 -15.15 -8.73
N GLY A 96 -25.39 -14.89 -7.46
CA GLY A 96 -25.41 -13.52 -6.90
C GLY A 96 -24.01 -12.95 -6.69
N SER A 97 -23.90 -11.62 -6.86
CA SER A 97 -22.65 -10.88 -6.60
C SER A 97 -22.96 -9.58 -5.88
N ILE A 98 -22.05 -9.14 -5.03
CA ILE A 98 -22.10 -7.85 -4.34
C ILE A 98 -20.73 -7.16 -4.37
N THR A 99 -20.79 -5.83 -4.46
CA THR A 99 -19.59 -4.99 -4.38
C THR A 99 -19.66 -4.15 -3.10
N VAL A 100 -18.57 -4.19 -2.31
CA VAL A 100 -18.45 -3.48 -1.04
C VAL A 100 -17.25 -2.53 -1.11
N PRO A 101 -17.43 -1.22 -0.90
CA PRO A 101 -16.31 -0.29 -0.82
C PRO A 101 -15.48 -0.58 0.43
N VAL A 102 -14.16 -0.66 0.26
CA VAL A 102 -13.17 -0.86 1.33
C VAL A 102 -12.17 0.28 1.28
N CYS A 103 -12.06 1.02 2.36
CA CYS A 103 -11.17 2.16 2.47
C CYS A 103 -10.06 1.90 3.50
N ALA A 104 -8.86 2.31 3.16
CA ALA A 104 -7.72 2.37 4.07
C ALA A 104 -7.49 3.81 4.50
N LEU A 105 -7.17 4.00 5.79
CA LEU A 105 -6.85 5.29 6.39
C LEU A 105 -5.50 5.21 7.08
N ALA A 106 -4.62 6.18 6.81
CA ALA A 106 -3.42 6.45 7.58
C ALA A 106 -3.48 7.85 8.19
N LEU A 107 -2.86 8.00 9.37
CA LEU A 107 -2.77 9.31 10.02
C LEU A 107 -1.85 10.24 9.22
N THR A 108 -2.11 11.55 9.33
CA THR A 108 -1.23 12.59 8.79
C THR A 108 0.21 12.38 9.30
N ARG A 109 1.18 12.49 8.40
CA ARG A 109 2.61 12.24 8.65
C ARG A 109 2.97 10.79 9.00
N SER A 110 2.09 9.82 8.75
CA SER A 110 2.49 8.40 8.84
C SER A 110 3.72 8.14 7.98
N SER A 111 4.65 7.35 8.50
CA SER A 111 5.88 6.99 7.78
C SER A 111 5.59 6.32 6.46
N TYR A 112 6.38 6.61 5.44
CA TYR A 112 6.35 5.91 4.16
C TYR A 112 6.49 4.40 4.36
N LYS A 113 5.54 3.63 3.83
CA LYS A 113 5.53 2.16 3.87
C LYS A 113 4.54 1.57 2.89
N THR A 114 4.76 0.31 2.55
CA THR A 114 3.76 -0.54 1.90
C THR A 114 3.21 -1.54 2.92
N VAL A 115 1.90 -1.64 2.99
CA VAL A 115 1.18 -2.54 3.89
C VAL A 115 0.31 -3.49 3.07
N GLN A 116 0.36 -4.80 3.35
CA GLN A 116 -0.58 -5.75 2.80
C GLN A 116 -1.85 -5.78 3.65
N VAL A 117 -2.99 -5.58 3.00
CA VAL A 117 -4.32 -5.78 3.57
C VAL A 117 -4.83 -7.13 3.13
N ASN A 118 -5.22 -7.94 4.09
CA ASN A 118 -5.74 -9.28 3.87
C ASN A 118 -7.22 -9.33 4.25
N ALA A 119 -8.03 -9.91 3.38
CA ALA A 119 -9.40 -10.29 3.62
C ALA A 119 -9.46 -11.80 3.81
N LEU A 120 -9.90 -12.25 4.98
CA LEU A 120 -10.17 -13.64 5.29
C LEU A 120 -11.69 -13.85 5.23
N ALA A 121 -12.14 -14.62 4.27
CA ALA A 121 -13.54 -14.92 4.05
C ALA A 121 -13.88 -16.36 4.42
N SER A 122 -14.99 -16.54 5.11
CA SER A 122 -15.57 -17.84 5.46
C SER A 122 -16.99 -17.92 4.92
N GLY A 123 -17.19 -18.73 3.90
CA GLY A 123 -18.49 -18.98 3.29
C GLY A 123 -19.09 -20.30 3.74
N ARG A 124 -20.40 -20.34 4.04
CA ARG A 124 -21.14 -21.52 4.44
C ARG A 124 -22.54 -21.51 3.86
N GLU A 125 -23.15 -22.64 3.74
CA GLU A 125 -24.53 -22.77 3.31
C GLU A 125 -25.50 -22.22 4.37
N THR A 126 -26.39 -21.30 3.98
CA THR A 126 -27.25 -20.55 4.93
C THR A 126 -28.12 -21.46 5.78
N ASN A 127 -28.71 -22.49 5.20
CA ASN A 127 -29.71 -23.32 5.89
C ASN A 127 -29.10 -24.45 6.74
N THR A 128 -27.95 -24.98 6.38
CA THR A 128 -27.36 -26.16 7.00
C THR A 128 -26.18 -25.85 7.88
N GLN A 129 -25.53 -24.70 7.68
CA GLN A 129 -24.27 -24.31 8.31
C GLN A 129 -23.11 -25.30 8.04
N LEU A 130 -23.31 -26.20 7.06
CA LEU A 130 -22.34 -27.20 6.64
C LEU A 130 -21.51 -26.68 5.46
N ASN A 131 -20.49 -27.44 5.08
CA ASN A 131 -19.67 -27.17 3.89
C ASN A 131 -18.94 -25.80 3.95
N GLN A 132 -18.34 -25.47 5.08
CA GLN A 132 -17.57 -24.24 5.23
C GLN A 132 -16.37 -24.23 4.28
N VAL A 133 -16.24 -23.15 3.50
CA VAL A 133 -15.12 -22.88 2.59
C VAL A 133 -14.47 -21.57 2.98
N ASN A 134 -13.14 -21.57 3.12
CA ASN A 134 -12.36 -20.38 3.42
C ASN A 134 -11.63 -19.89 2.18
N LYS A 135 -11.62 -18.58 1.95
CA LYS A 135 -10.92 -17.89 0.86
C LYS A 135 -10.15 -16.70 1.39
N ASN A 136 -9.08 -16.37 0.69
CA ASN A 136 -8.26 -15.20 0.99
C ASN A 136 -8.18 -14.32 -0.25
N ALA A 137 -8.22 -13.01 -0.04
CA ALA A 137 -7.88 -12.01 -1.04
C ALA A 137 -7.12 -10.87 -0.37
N GLY A 138 -6.46 -10.01 -1.14
CA GLY A 138 -5.76 -8.89 -0.54
C GLY A 138 -5.39 -7.82 -1.56
N PHE A 139 -4.99 -6.66 -1.04
CA PHE A 139 -4.45 -5.56 -1.83
C PHE A 139 -3.35 -4.84 -1.05
N ALA A 140 -2.48 -4.14 -1.79
CA ALA A 140 -1.42 -3.33 -1.19
C ALA A 140 -1.92 -1.92 -0.89
N VAL A 141 -1.54 -1.39 0.26
CA VAL A 141 -1.73 0.03 0.62
C VAL A 141 -0.35 0.67 0.68
N ILE A 142 -0.15 1.73 -0.11
CA ILE A 142 1.09 2.50 -0.12
C ILE A 142 0.84 3.85 0.55
N VAL A 143 1.43 4.07 1.71
CA VAL A 143 1.54 5.40 2.31
C VAL A 143 2.58 6.17 1.50
N GLN A 144 2.16 7.22 0.79
CA GLN A 144 3.02 7.96 -0.12
C GLN A 144 4.14 8.69 0.61
N GLN A 145 5.31 8.73 -0.02
CA GLN A 145 6.43 9.56 0.43
C GLN A 145 6.16 11.03 0.11
N TYR A 146 6.54 11.91 1.03
CA TYR A 146 6.63 13.35 0.75
C TYR A 146 7.85 13.95 1.47
N ALA A 147 8.48 14.91 0.81
CA ALA A 147 9.59 15.69 1.35
C ALA A 147 9.08 17.06 1.84
N ARG A 148 9.59 17.51 2.97
CA ARG A 148 9.36 18.86 3.49
C ARG A 148 10.52 19.27 4.38
N LEU A 149 11.27 20.28 3.94
CA LEU A 149 12.39 20.84 4.68
C LEU A 149 12.01 22.15 5.32
N SER A 150 12.48 22.41 6.53
CA SER A 150 12.59 23.76 7.10
C SER A 150 13.99 24.00 7.65
N VAL A 151 14.43 25.25 7.61
CA VAL A 151 15.73 25.65 8.12
C VAL A 151 15.54 26.77 9.12
N GLN A 152 16.21 26.67 10.27
CA GLN A 152 16.21 27.66 11.34
C GLN A 152 17.63 28.17 11.54
N ALA A 153 17.80 29.47 11.59
CA ALA A 153 19.07 30.10 11.94
C ALA A 153 19.04 30.49 13.42
N SER A 154 20.03 30.03 14.20
CA SER A 154 20.11 30.37 15.61
C SER A 154 20.48 31.83 15.83
N GLN A 155 21.27 32.42 14.92
CA GLN A 155 21.71 33.82 14.95
C GLN A 155 21.72 34.36 13.52
N PRO A 156 20.64 35.04 13.04
CA PRO A 156 20.56 35.54 11.66
C PRO A 156 21.48 36.74 11.37
N PHE A 157 21.96 37.45 12.40
CA PHE A 157 22.86 38.55 12.28
C PHE A 157 23.98 38.48 13.29
N GLN A 158 25.22 38.72 12.80
CA GLN A 158 26.38 38.79 13.66
C GLN A 158 27.30 39.96 13.21
N LYS A 159 27.72 40.78 14.16
CA LYS A 159 28.72 41.82 13.91
C LYS A 159 30.11 41.27 14.22
N ILE A 160 30.98 41.32 13.24
CA ILE A 160 32.31 40.72 13.34
C ILE A 160 33.35 41.71 12.86
N GLY A 161 34.46 41.78 13.60
CA GLY A 161 35.60 42.61 13.23
C GLY A 161 36.47 41.99 12.13
N PRO A 162 37.39 42.76 11.53
CA PRO A 162 38.31 42.23 10.52
C PRO A 162 39.24 41.19 11.08
N GLY A 163 39.64 40.20 10.24
CA GLY A 163 40.56 39.15 10.58
C GLY A 163 40.04 38.14 11.64
N LYS A 164 38.74 38.03 11.79
CA LYS A 164 38.10 37.10 12.72
C LYS A 164 37.40 35.96 11.98
N GLU A 165 37.34 34.84 12.64
CA GLU A 165 36.60 33.65 12.23
C GLU A 165 35.34 33.52 13.11
N PHE A 166 34.26 33.07 12.52
CA PHE A 166 33.01 32.81 13.22
C PHE A 166 32.25 31.63 12.58
N VAL A 167 31.42 30.99 13.36
CA VAL A 167 30.60 29.87 12.92
C VAL A 167 29.13 30.28 12.96
N LEU A 168 28.47 30.20 11.81
CA LEU A 168 27.02 30.29 11.70
C LEU A 168 26.41 28.89 11.87
N ASN A 169 25.47 28.79 12.78
CA ASN A 169 24.79 27.55 13.06
C ASN A 169 23.35 27.62 12.53
N PHE A 170 22.99 26.64 11.74
CA PHE A 170 21.65 26.41 11.24
C PHE A 170 21.15 25.04 11.72
N ILE A 171 19.87 24.87 11.83
CA ILE A 171 19.22 23.58 12.07
C ILE A 171 18.34 23.28 10.85
N ALA A 172 18.67 22.22 10.13
CA ALA A 172 17.84 21.67 9.07
C ALA A 172 16.91 20.63 9.67
N VAL A 173 15.61 20.77 9.44
CA VAL A 173 14.55 19.87 9.97
C VAL A 173 13.85 19.20 8.82
N ASN A 174 13.89 17.87 8.78
CA ASN A 174 13.11 17.08 7.85
C ASN A 174 11.69 16.92 8.39
N ASN A 175 10.75 17.69 7.87
CA ASN A 175 9.32 17.57 8.18
C ASN A 175 8.57 16.59 7.28
N GLY A 176 9.29 15.85 6.43
CA GLY A 176 8.77 14.76 5.60
C GLY A 176 8.50 13.48 6.40
N ASN A 177 8.00 12.45 5.72
CA ASN A 177 7.68 11.16 6.33
C ASN A 177 8.67 10.04 5.98
N TYR A 178 9.80 10.40 5.42
CA TYR A 178 10.88 9.50 5.03
C TYR A 178 12.24 10.14 5.26
N GLN A 179 13.31 9.35 5.35
CA GLN A 179 14.67 9.83 5.41
C GLN A 179 15.04 10.53 4.10
N ASP A 180 15.54 11.76 4.18
CA ASP A 180 15.97 12.54 3.03
C ASP A 180 17.47 12.86 3.09
N THR A 181 18.08 13.01 1.91
CA THR A 181 19.44 13.54 1.75
C THR A 181 19.35 15.00 1.31
N ILE A 182 19.86 15.89 2.13
CA ILE A 182 19.82 17.34 1.90
C ILE A 182 21.20 17.81 1.47
N ALA A 183 21.27 18.48 0.30
CA ALA A 183 22.46 19.18 -0.15
C ALA A 183 22.45 20.61 0.38
N VAL A 184 23.63 21.08 0.83
CA VAL A 184 23.83 22.44 1.33
C VAL A 184 24.93 23.10 0.51
N GLU A 185 24.66 24.30 0.03
CA GLU A 185 25.63 25.10 -0.71
C GLU A 185 25.56 26.58 -0.28
N VAL A 186 26.66 27.30 -0.47
CA VAL A 186 26.72 28.75 -0.28
C VAL A 186 26.59 29.40 -1.65
N MET A 187 25.42 29.95 -1.95
CA MET A 187 25.06 30.48 -3.27
C MET A 187 26.00 31.61 -3.75
N ASN A 188 26.47 32.43 -2.84
CA ASN A 188 27.35 33.57 -3.12
C ASN A 188 28.79 33.34 -2.66
N ALA A 189 29.27 32.08 -2.60
CA ALA A 189 30.62 31.74 -2.13
C ALA A 189 31.69 32.53 -2.92
N LYS A 190 31.56 32.56 -4.25
CA LYS A 190 32.51 33.26 -5.11
C LYS A 190 32.59 34.78 -4.84
N ASP A 191 31.46 35.43 -4.65
CA ASP A 191 31.42 36.88 -4.37
C ASP A 191 32.07 37.20 -3.02
N LEU A 192 31.87 36.32 -2.03
CA LEU A 192 32.50 36.41 -0.73
C LEU A 192 34.02 36.18 -0.81
N GLU A 193 34.47 35.19 -1.57
CA GLU A 193 35.88 34.94 -1.80
C GLU A 193 36.58 36.12 -2.54
N ASP A 194 35.93 36.67 -3.59
CA ASP A 194 36.42 37.80 -4.33
C ASP A 194 36.52 39.09 -3.41
N ALA A 195 35.66 39.17 -2.39
CA ALA A 195 35.71 40.18 -1.35
C ALA A 195 36.71 39.87 -0.21
N GLY A 196 37.46 38.76 -0.31
CA GLY A 196 38.48 38.36 0.64
C GLY A 196 37.99 37.59 1.86
N PHE A 197 36.74 37.11 1.86
CA PHE A 197 36.24 36.20 2.88
C PHE A 197 36.63 34.75 2.53
N THR A 198 36.82 33.94 3.55
CA THR A 198 36.88 32.47 3.37
C THR A 198 35.61 31.84 3.92
N VAL A 199 35.02 30.95 3.16
CA VAL A 199 33.76 30.29 3.50
C VAL A 199 33.93 28.78 3.44
N ALA A 200 33.57 28.08 4.50
CA ALA A 200 33.69 26.62 4.56
C ALA A 200 32.46 25.99 5.20
N LEU A 201 31.83 25.05 4.50
CA LEU A 201 30.78 24.19 5.03
C LEU A 201 31.41 22.99 5.73
N ALA A 202 30.86 22.58 6.89
CA ALA A 202 31.29 21.39 7.59
C ALA A 202 31.05 20.11 6.76
N ALA A 203 29.94 20.06 6.01
CA ALA A 203 29.66 19.04 5.01
C ALA A 203 28.73 19.61 3.92
N ALA A 204 28.82 19.06 2.71
CA ALA A 204 27.96 19.46 1.59
C ALA A 204 26.64 18.67 1.53
N GLN A 205 26.54 17.55 2.25
CA GLN A 205 25.33 16.71 2.28
C GLN A 205 25.09 16.13 3.67
N TYR A 206 23.83 15.98 4.03
CA TYR A 206 23.37 15.43 5.29
C TYR A 206 22.20 14.48 5.03
N GLN A 207 22.22 13.29 5.68
CA GLN A 207 21.05 12.42 5.76
C GLN A 207 20.28 12.75 7.03
N ILE A 208 18.97 13.02 6.88
CA ILE A 208 18.10 13.39 8.00
C ILE A 208 16.91 12.44 8.01
N ASP A 209 16.72 11.72 9.09
CA ASP A 209 15.57 10.83 9.28
C ASP A 209 14.25 11.59 9.24
N ALA A 210 13.15 10.87 9.00
CA ALA A 210 11.81 11.44 9.08
C ALA A 210 11.59 12.12 10.44
N SER A 211 11.14 13.38 10.42
CA SER A 211 10.97 14.23 11.60
C SER A 211 12.25 14.48 12.40
N GLY A 212 13.41 14.21 11.80
CA GLY A 212 14.72 14.43 12.42
C GLY A 212 15.25 15.84 12.18
N GLU A 213 16.26 16.20 12.96
CA GLU A 213 16.97 17.48 12.90
C GLU A 213 18.46 17.26 12.68
N GLN A 214 19.10 18.15 11.93
CA GLN A 214 20.52 18.12 11.66
C GLN A 214 21.14 19.52 11.81
N PRO A 215 22.13 19.71 12.69
CA PRO A 215 22.89 20.94 12.74
C PRO A 215 23.79 21.05 11.50
N VAL A 216 23.77 22.21 10.88
CA VAL A 216 24.58 22.60 9.74
C VAL A 216 25.43 23.78 10.15
N GLN A 217 26.74 23.68 9.96
CA GLN A 217 27.69 24.71 10.34
C GLN A 217 28.37 25.30 9.10
N LEU A 218 28.39 26.62 9.06
CA LEU A 218 29.11 27.41 8.08
C LEU A 218 30.16 28.24 8.82
N THR A 219 31.42 27.99 8.55
CA THR A 219 32.54 28.78 9.05
C THR A 219 32.87 29.89 8.05
N VAL A 220 32.95 31.13 8.53
CA VAL A 220 33.29 32.29 7.73
C VAL A 220 34.44 33.03 8.39
N ALA A 221 35.53 33.27 7.64
CA ALA A 221 36.62 34.13 8.07
C ALA A 221 36.60 35.46 7.31
N THR A 222 36.71 36.55 8.05
CA THR A 222 36.73 37.90 7.49
C THR A 222 38.15 38.32 7.04
N PRO A 223 38.29 39.11 5.98
CA PRO A 223 39.58 39.60 5.54
C PRO A 223 40.29 40.45 6.62
N ARG A 224 41.62 40.42 6.64
CA ARG A 224 42.43 41.14 7.63
C ARG A 224 42.51 42.66 7.39
N GLY A 225 42.13 43.14 6.19
CA GLY A 225 42.13 44.55 5.84
C GLY A 225 40.81 45.24 6.28
N THR A 226 40.84 46.59 6.35
CA THR A 226 39.62 47.37 6.56
C THR A 226 38.71 47.20 5.37
N VAL A 227 37.59 46.55 5.53
CA VAL A 227 36.50 46.59 4.57
C VAL A 227 35.92 48.03 4.64
N VAL A 228 36.23 48.83 3.65
CA VAL A 228 35.67 50.19 3.53
C VAL A 228 34.20 50.02 3.17
N GLY A 229 33.36 50.31 4.12
CA GLY A 229 31.97 50.67 4.04
C GLY A 229 31.09 49.90 3.03
N TRP A 230 30.21 49.17 3.58
CA TRP A 230 28.94 48.77 2.93
C TRP A 230 27.84 49.71 3.44
#